data_b67e901a87882a3889c60e0b591aa02b
#
_entry.id   b67e901a87882a3889c60e0b591aa02b
#
_cell.length_a   1.000
_cell.length_b   1.000
_cell.length_c   1.000
_cell.angle_alpha   90.00
_cell.angle_beta   90.00
_cell.angle_gamma   90.00
#
_symmetry.space_group_name_H-M   'P 1'
#
loop_
_entity.id
_entity.type
_entity.pdbx_description
1 polymer ?
#
loop_
_entity_poly.entity_id
_entity_poly.type
_entity_poly.pdbx_seq_one_letter_code
_entity_poly.pdbx_strand_id
1 'polypeptide(L)' 'MAERKAGTRRISDQAVRTRTGKGWEEWFAILDGWDAKEKGHTRSAKYLAAEHGVDPWWAQSITVRYEWERGLRRE' A
#
# COMPACT_ATOMS: atom_id res chain seq x y z
N MET A 1 23.85 0.32 1.32
CA MET A 1 23.39 0.26 1.33
C MET A 1 22.60 0.20 1.99
N ALA A 2 22.35 0.22 2.22
CA ALA A 2 21.67 0.16 2.88
C ALA A 2 20.54 0.06 2.93
N GLU A 3 19.99 -0.10 2.79
CA GLU A 3 18.96 -0.14 2.81
C GLU A 3 18.29 -1.04 3.11
N ARG A 4 18.32 -1.67 3.41
CA ARG A 4 17.75 -2.55 3.66
C ARG A 4 16.62 -2.51 4.35
N LYS A 5 16.38 -2.04 5.04
CA LYS A 5 15.32 -2.01 5.70
C LYS A 5 14.35 -1.34 5.12
N ALA A 6 14.46 -0.90 4.09
CA ALA A 6 13.52 -0.08 3.50
C ALA A 6 12.24 -0.72 3.08
N GLY A 7 12.23 -1.98 2.87
CA GLY A 7 10.97 -2.64 2.56
C GLY A 7 10.16 -1.94 1.49
N THR A 8 8.91 -1.62 1.81
CA THR A 8 7.98 -1.08 0.84
C THR A 8 8.38 0.26 0.27
N ARG A 9 9.19 1.01 0.98
CA ARG A 9 9.62 2.30 0.46
C ARG A 9 10.51 2.16 -0.75
N ARG A 10 11.14 1.00 -0.91
CA ARG A 10 12.02 0.79 -2.03
C ARG A 10 11.37 0.15 -3.21
N ILE A 11 10.12 -0.24 -3.09
CA ILE A 11 9.43 -0.88 -4.19
C ILE A 11 9.04 0.16 -5.21
N SER A 12 9.47 -0.05 -6.45
CA SER A 12 9.20 0.91 -7.51
C SER A 12 7.75 0.79 -7.99
N ASP A 13 7.30 1.85 -8.66
CA ASP A 13 5.98 1.86 -9.23
C ASP A 13 5.82 0.72 -10.23
N GLN A 14 6.85 0.46 -11.00
CA GLN A 14 6.78 -0.61 -11.97
C GLN A 14 6.60 -1.97 -11.30
N ALA A 15 7.28 -2.19 -10.18
CA ALA A 15 7.16 -3.46 -9.48
C ALA A 15 5.75 -3.68 -8.94
N VAL A 16 5.17 -2.65 -8.34
CA VAL A 16 3.83 -2.80 -7.79
C VAL A 16 2.82 -2.98 -8.91
N ARG A 17 3.02 -2.30 -10.02
CA ARG A 17 2.15 -2.40 -11.16
C ARG A 17 2.19 -3.80 -11.78
N THR A 18 3.38 -4.36 -11.87
CA THR A 18 3.57 -5.69 -12.42
C THR A 18 2.91 -6.75 -11.55
N ARG A 19 3.03 -6.58 -10.24
CA ARG A 19 2.54 -7.60 -9.33
C ARG A 19 1.07 -7.47 -8.98
N THR A 20 0.54 -6.26 -8.98
CA THR A 20 -0.84 -6.04 -8.54
C THR A 20 -1.75 -5.50 -9.63
N GLY A 21 -1.18 -5.09 -10.74
CA GLY A 21 -1.98 -4.56 -11.84
C GLY A 21 -2.21 -3.06 -11.77
N LYS A 22 -1.81 -2.40 -10.70
CA LYS A 22 -2.01 -0.97 -10.55
C LYS A 22 -0.78 -0.34 -9.93
N GLY A 23 -0.52 0.90 -10.28
CA GLY A 23 0.59 1.64 -9.73
C GLY A 23 0.24 2.25 -8.37
N TRP A 24 1.26 2.86 -7.75
CA TRP A 24 1.07 3.43 -6.42
C TRP A 24 -0.06 4.45 -6.38
N GLU A 25 -0.09 5.35 -7.36
CA GLU A 25 -1.11 6.39 -7.36
C GLU A 25 -2.51 5.85 -7.47
N GLU A 26 -2.65 4.79 -8.24
CA GLU A 26 -3.96 4.18 -8.40
C GLU A 26 -4.43 3.55 -7.10
N TRP A 27 -3.51 2.87 -6.42
CA TRP A 27 -3.86 2.28 -5.13
C TRP A 27 -4.18 3.34 -4.10
N PHE A 28 -3.40 4.44 -4.13
CA PHE A 28 -3.65 5.54 -3.18
C PHE A 28 -5.02 6.15 -3.42
N ALA A 29 -5.41 6.31 -4.67
CA ALA A 29 -6.73 6.86 -4.98
C ALA A 29 -7.83 5.94 -4.47
N ILE A 30 -7.63 4.64 -4.63
CA ILE A 30 -8.59 3.67 -4.14
C ILE A 30 -8.72 3.75 -2.62
N LEU A 31 -7.59 3.82 -1.94
CA LEU A 31 -7.61 3.89 -0.49
C LEU A 31 -8.21 5.21 0.01
N ASP A 32 -7.92 6.31 -0.66
CA ASP A 32 -8.51 7.59 -0.31
C ASP A 32 -10.03 7.54 -0.46
N GLY A 33 -10.49 6.99 -1.56
CA GLY A 33 -11.92 6.90 -1.81
C GLY A 33 -12.63 5.97 -0.84
N TRP A 34 -11.90 5.01 -0.29
CA TRP A 34 -12.46 4.07 0.66
C TRP A 34 -12.36 4.61 2.11
N ASP A 35 -11.68 5.73 2.27
CA ASP A 35 -11.51 6.35 3.56
C ASP A 35 -10.59 5.54 4.47
N ALA A 36 -9.49 5.10 3.89
CA ALA A 36 -8.54 4.25 4.62
C ALA A 36 -7.98 4.92 5.86
N LYS A 37 -7.86 6.24 5.83
CA LYS A 37 -7.32 6.96 6.98
C LYS A 37 -8.18 6.74 8.23
N GLU A 38 -9.48 6.68 8.03
CA GLU A 38 -10.40 6.49 9.15
C GLU A 38 -10.49 5.02 9.55
N LYS A 39 -10.39 4.14 8.58
CA LYS A 39 -10.59 2.73 8.84
C LYS A 39 -9.38 2.02 9.43
N GLY A 40 -8.20 2.55 9.18
CA GLY A 40 -7.00 2.03 9.79
C GLY A 40 -6.29 0.99 8.96
N HIS A 41 -5.10 0.63 9.41
CA HIS A 41 -4.20 -0.24 8.66
C HIS A 41 -4.78 -1.63 8.42
N THR A 42 -5.23 -2.28 9.46
CA THR A 42 -5.68 -3.67 9.35
C THR A 42 -6.85 -3.79 8.40
N ARG A 43 -7.81 -2.90 8.52
CA ARG A 43 -8.97 -2.94 7.64
C ARG A 43 -8.61 -2.62 6.21
N SER A 44 -7.68 -1.68 6.03
CA SER A 44 -7.27 -1.30 4.68
C SER A 44 -6.59 -2.46 3.97
N ALA A 45 -5.70 -3.16 4.66
CA ALA A 45 -5.03 -4.30 4.05
C ALA A 45 -6.03 -5.40 3.73
N LYS A 46 -6.98 -5.65 4.62
CA LYS A 46 -8.00 -6.64 4.37
C LYS A 46 -8.88 -6.26 3.18
N TYR A 47 -9.19 -4.99 3.09
CA TYR A 47 -10.01 -4.49 1.98
C TYR A 47 -9.32 -4.76 0.65
N LEU A 48 -8.03 -4.46 0.57
CA LEU A 48 -7.29 -4.69 -0.67
C LEU A 48 -7.25 -6.17 -1.02
N ALA A 49 -7.01 -7.02 -0.04
CA ALA A 49 -6.94 -8.45 -0.30
C ALA A 49 -8.30 -9.02 -0.68
N ALA A 50 -9.34 -8.62 0.03
CA ALA A 50 -10.67 -9.19 -0.18
C ALA A 50 -11.38 -8.62 -1.39
N GLU A 51 -11.34 -7.30 -1.55
CA GLU A 51 -12.11 -6.65 -2.61
C GLU A 51 -11.35 -6.52 -3.92
N HIS A 52 -10.05 -6.45 -3.85
CA HIS A 52 -9.25 -6.25 -5.05
C HIS A 52 -8.38 -7.45 -5.40
N GLY A 53 -8.47 -8.50 -4.58
CA GLY A 53 -7.75 -9.73 -4.88
C GLY A 53 -6.24 -9.60 -4.79
N VAL A 54 -5.75 -8.66 -4.01
CA VAL A 54 -4.32 -8.44 -3.87
C VAL A 54 -3.74 -9.44 -2.89
N ASP A 55 -2.58 -9.98 -3.25
CA ASP A 55 -1.87 -10.88 -2.35
C ASP A 55 -1.69 -10.20 -0.98
N PRO A 56 -1.89 -10.93 0.13
CA PRO A 56 -1.80 -10.30 1.45
C PRO A 56 -0.51 -9.53 1.70
N TRP A 57 0.61 -10.05 1.22
CA TRP A 57 1.88 -9.34 1.38
C TRP A 57 1.84 -7.98 0.68
N TRP A 58 1.30 -7.98 -0.55
CA TRP A 58 1.19 -6.74 -1.30
C TRP A 58 0.15 -5.81 -0.71
N ALA A 59 -0.93 -6.37 -0.17
CA ALA A 59 -1.95 -5.55 0.47
C ALA A 59 -1.35 -4.79 1.65
N GLN A 60 -0.55 -5.47 2.46
CA GLN A 60 0.13 -4.82 3.56
C GLN A 60 1.11 -3.76 3.08
N SER A 61 1.88 -4.11 2.07
CA SER A 61 2.89 -3.19 1.55
C SER A 61 2.27 -1.93 0.99
N ILE A 62 1.18 -2.09 0.25
CA ILE A 62 0.49 -0.93 -0.31
C ILE A 62 -0.05 -0.05 0.80
N THR A 63 -0.62 -0.66 1.83
CA THR A 63 -1.19 0.10 2.92
C THR A 63 -0.10 0.87 3.69
N VAL A 64 1.04 0.24 3.93
CA VAL A 64 2.14 0.90 4.61
C VAL A 64 2.64 2.09 3.80
N ARG A 65 2.82 1.88 2.49
CA ARG A 65 3.30 2.96 1.64
C ARG A 65 2.31 4.12 1.61
N TYR A 66 1.03 3.77 1.56
CA TYR A 66 -0.02 4.77 1.60
C TYR A 66 0.07 5.59 2.88
N GLU A 67 0.28 4.92 4.00
CA GLU A 67 0.36 5.60 5.29
C GLU A 67 1.54 6.57 5.35
N TRP A 68 2.67 6.16 4.79
CA TRP A 68 3.81 7.06 4.74
C TRP A 68 3.50 8.28 3.88
N GLU A 69 2.91 8.05 2.71
CA GLU A 69 2.65 9.14 1.79
C GLU A 69 1.63 10.14 2.34
N ARG A 70 0.75 9.68 3.20
CA ARG A 70 -0.25 10.55 3.80
C ARG A 70 0.12 11.06 5.17
N GLY A 71 1.32 10.75 5.63
CA GLY A 71 1.79 11.22 6.92
C GLY A 71 1.15 10.54 8.11
N LEU A 72 0.58 9.37 7.90
CA LEU A 72 -0.07 8.63 8.97
C LEU A 72 0.89 7.74 9.74
N ARG A 73 2.06 7.51 9.18
CA ARG A 73 3.05 6.61 9.78
C ARG A 73 4.42 7.25 9.73
N ARG A 74 5.19 7.08 10.80
CA ARG A 74 6.53 7.56 10.80
C ARG A 74 7.47 6.43 10.78
N GLU A 75 8.60 6.66 10.24
CA GLU A 75 9.55 5.62 10.16
C GLU A 75 10.28 5.46 11.40
#